data_3d168f796d343e00f6dd4bf0d3c7eff8
#
_entry.id   3d168f796d343e00f6dd4bf0d3c7eff8
#
_cell.length_a   1.000
_cell.length_b   1.000
_cell.length_c   1.000
_cell.angle_alpha   90.00
_cell.angle_beta   90.00
_cell.angle_gamma   90.00
#
_symmetry.space_group_name_H-M   'P 1'
#
loop_
_entity.id
_entity.type
_entity.pdbx_description
1 polymer ?
#
loop_
_entity_poly.entity_id
_entity_poly.type
_entity_poly.pdbx_seq_one_letter_code
_entity_poly.pdbx_strand_id
1 'polypeptide(L)'
;TRNMSGTSSEGMDQMIDYIYDHYDNFRLLLKCGDSGKFKDFIHNMVEREVEASQKYMKTMCDAGIEFPAVSKSLMHMIYTGFFSSVLQIIEHDMDRETAKKNVYQLREFQTGGWERLWNIKFPAEDK
;
A
#
# COMPACT_ATOMS: atom_id res chain seq x y z
N THR A 1 -9.16 13.81 1.31
CA THR A 1 -7.94 13.85 2.11
C THR A 1 -7.23 12.53 2.10
N ARG A 2 -5.97 12.57 1.90
CA ARG A 2 -5.17 11.35 1.86
C ARG A 2 -4.59 11.07 3.22
N ASN A 3 -4.49 9.81 3.54
CA ASN A 3 -3.77 9.41 4.74
C ASN A 3 -2.37 8.93 4.37
N MET A 4 -1.61 8.57 5.37
CA MET A 4 -0.22 8.19 5.18
C MET A 4 0.01 6.79 4.65
N SER A 5 -1.02 5.99 4.55
CA SER A 5 -0.84 4.73 3.84
C SER A 5 -0.69 4.95 2.34
N GLY A 6 -0.68 6.23 1.92
CA GLY A 6 -0.36 6.64 0.57
C GLY A 6 -1.52 6.67 -0.40
N THR A 7 -2.51 5.85 -0.18
CA THR A 7 -3.58 5.65 -1.15
C THR A 7 -4.93 5.72 -0.45
N SER A 8 -5.85 6.52 -1.00
CA SER A 8 -7.22 6.61 -0.48
C SER A 8 -7.97 5.31 -0.75
N SER A 9 -9.12 5.15 -0.11
CA SER A 9 -10.00 4.00 -0.35
C SER A 9 -10.41 3.92 -1.82
N GLU A 10 -10.69 5.08 -2.43
CA GLU A 10 -11.02 5.13 -3.85
C GLU A 10 -9.84 4.68 -4.71
N GLY A 11 -8.63 5.12 -4.39
CA GLY A 11 -7.44 4.70 -5.09
C GLY A 11 -7.19 3.22 -4.98
N MET A 12 -7.48 2.63 -3.82
CA MET A 12 -7.35 1.18 -3.63
C MET A 12 -8.37 0.43 -4.49
N ASP A 13 -9.62 0.92 -4.54
CA ASP A 13 -10.64 0.31 -5.38
C ASP A 13 -10.23 0.34 -6.84
N GLN A 14 -9.69 1.47 -7.30
CA GLN A 14 -9.21 1.61 -8.66
C GLN A 14 -8.06 0.64 -8.96
N MET A 15 -7.17 0.45 -8.02
CA MET A 15 -6.07 -0.48 -8.17
C MET A 15 -6.58 -1.91 -8.31
N ILE A 16 -7.53 -2.30 -7.47
CA ILE A 16 -8.11 -3.63 -7.54
C ILE A 16 -8.84 -3.83 -8.87
N ASP A 17 -9.62 -2.84 -9.30
CA ASP A 17 -10.30 -2.90 -10.59
C ASP A 17 -9.31 -3.07 -11.73
N TYR A 18 -8.21 -2.34 -11.69
CA TYR A 18 -7.18 -2.47 -12.71
C TYR A 18 -6.59 -3.88 -12.73
N ILE A 19 -6.31 -4.45 -11.57
CA ILE A 19 -5.78 -5.81 -11.48
C ILE A 19 -6.77 -6.81 -12.08
N TYR A 20 -8.05 -6.69 -11.77
CA TYR A 20 -9.05 -7.63 -12.30
C TYR A 20 -9.34 -7.41 -13.78
N ASP A 21 -9.25 -6.18 -14.26
CA ASP A 21 -9.40 -5.90 -15.68
C ASP A 21 -8.24 -6.50 -16.50
N HIS A 22 -7.10 -6.71 -15.86
CA HIS A 22 -5.90 -7.30 -16.49
C HIS A 22 -5.47 -8.57 -15.76
N TYR A 23 -6.43 -9.29 -15.20
CA TYR A 23 -6.16 -10.41 -14.32
C TYR A 23 -5.24 -11.46 -14.92
N ASP A 24 -5.51 -11.86 -16.15
CA ASP A 24 -4.71 -12.89 -16.81
C ASP A 24 -3.26 -12.46 -17.00
N ASN A 25 -3.04 -11.19 -17.27
CA ASN A 25 -1.69 -10.65 -17.42
C ASN A 25 -0.94 -10.68 -16.10
N PHE A 26 -1.59 -10.29 -15.01
CA PHE A 26 -0.98 -10.32 -13.70
C PHE A 26 -0.70 -11.75 -13.25
N ARG A 27 -1.66 -12.63 -13.50
CA ARG A 27 -1.51 -14.04 -13.14
C ARG A 27 -0.34 -14.68 -13.90
N LEU A 28 -0.23 -14.39 -15.18
CA LEU A 28 0.86 -14.91 -16.00
C LEU A 28 2.20 -14.39 -15.50
N LEU A 29 2.28 -13.09 -15.21
CA LEU A 29 3.49 -12.48 -14.68
C LEU A 29 3.91 -13.13 -13.36
N LEU A 30 2.93 -13.38 -12.50
CA LEU A 30 3.18 -13.93 -11.18
C LEU A 30 3.61 -15.39 -11.21
N LYS A 31 2.97 -16.20 -12.07
CA LYS A 31 3.16 -17.65 -12.07
C LYS A 31 4.18 -18.14 -13.09
N CYS A 32 4.27 -17.47 -14.21
CA CYS A 32 5.09 -17.95 -15.34
C CYS A 32 6.07 -16.89 -15.84
N GLY A 33 6.01 -15.69 -15.28
CA GLY A 33 6.82 -14.60 -15.76
C GLY A 33 8.20 -14.60 -15.15
N ASP A 34 8.98 -13.61 -15.58
CA ASP A 34 10.30 -13.36 -15.05
C ASP A 34 10.17 -12.80 -13.62
N SER A 35 10.69 -13.52 -12.65
CA SER A 35 10.63 -13.11 -11.26
C SER A 35 11.32 -11.77 -11.02
N GLY A 36 12.31 -11.42 -11.86
CA GLY A 36 12.97 -10.13 -11.78
C GLY A 36 12.04 -8.98 -12.09
N LYS A 37 11.23 -9.12 -13.14
CA LYS A 37 10.25 -8.09 -13.51
C LYS A 37 9.22 -7.87 -12.42
N PHE A 38 8.78 -8.95 -11.79
CA PHE A 38 7.80 -8.86 -10.72
C PHE A 38 8.38 -8.14 -9.51
N LYS A 39 9.61 -8.49 -9.15
CA LYS A 39 10.31 -7.81 -8.06
C LYS A 39 10.50 -6.32 -8.35
N ASP A 40 10.84 -5.98 -9.60
CA ASP A 40 11.01 -4.59 -10.00
C ASP A 40 9.70 -3.82 -9.89
N PHE A 41 8.59 -4.45 -10.26
CA PHE A 41 7.28 -3.83 -10.15
C PHE A 41 6.97 -3.46 -8.68
N ILE A 42 7.14 -4.44 -7.79
CA ILE A 42 6.93 -4.22 -6.36
C ILE A 42 7.89 -3.14 -5.83
N HIS A 43 9.16 -3.24 -6.18
CA HIS A 43 10.17 -2.29 -5.73
C HIS A 43 9.80 -0.86 -6.14
N ASN A 44 9.36 -0.65 -7.37
CA ASN A 44 8.99 0.67 -7.84
C ASN A 44 7.78 1.23 -7.09
N MET A 45 6.79 0.39 -6.79
CA MET A 45 5.64 0.81 -6.01
C MET A 45 6.05 1.19 -4.59
N VAL A 46 6.91 0.39 -3.98
CA VAL A 46 7.41 0.65 -2.63
C VAL A 46 8.19 1.97 -2.59
N GLU A 47 9.05 2.19 -3.58
CA GLU A 47 9.83 3.43 -3.64
C GLU A 47 8.94 4.66 -3.70
N ARG A 48 7.87 4.61 -4.47
CA ARG A 48 6.92 5.71 -4.56
C ARG A 48 6.26 5.98 -3.21
N GLU A 49 5.87 4.93 -2.51
CA GLU A 49 5.23 5.08 -1.21
C GLU A 49 6.19 5.61 -0.15
N VAL A 50 7.43 5.14 -0.17
CA VAL A 50 8.44 5.63 0.75
C VAL A 50 8.71 7.11 0.52
N GLU A 51 8.85 7.52 -0.74
CA GLU A 51 9.05 8.93 -1.07
C GLU A 51 7.88 9.80 -0.63
N ALA A 52 6.65 9.33 -0.88
CA ALA A 52 5.45 10.04 -0.47
C ALA A 52 5.38 10.19 1.04
N SER A 53 5.73 9.13 1.77
CA SER A 53 5.75 9.16 3.23
C SER A 53 6.77 10.14 3.76
N GLN A 54 7.95 10.17 3.17
CA GLN A 54 9.01 11.08 3.59
C GLN A 54 8.61 12.55 3.35
N LYS A 55 7.97 12.81 2.21
CA LYS A 55 7.48 14.16 1.91
C LYS A 55 6.40 14.58 2.90
N TYR A 56 5.49 13.68 3.23
CA TYR A 56 4.44 13.96 4.21
C TYR A 56 5.05 14.29 5.57
N MET A 57 5.99 13.46 6.01
CA MET A 57 6.66 13.67 7.31
C MET A 57 7.36 15.02 7.33
N LYS A 58 8.06 15.36 6.24
CA LYS A 58 8.74 16.65 6.15
C LYS A 58 7.76 17.81 6.23
N THR A 59 6.67 17.71 5.47
CA THR A 59 5.64 18.75 5.47
C THR A 59 5.05 18.95 6.87
N MET A 60 4.76 17.85 7.55
CA MET A 60 4.19 17.93 8.90
C MET A 60 5.20 18.43 9.91
N CYS A 61 6.45 18.03 9.79
CA CYS A 61 7.50 18.55 10.67
C CYS A 61 7.71 20.05 10.47
N ASP A 62 7.66 20.51 9.22
CA ASP A 62 7.74 21.95 8.92
C ASP A 62 6.55 22.72 9.53
N ALA A 63 5.43 22.05 9.70
CA ALA A 63 4.24 22.63 10.33
C ALA A 63 4.24 22.48 11.87
N GLY A 64 5.31 21.97 12.44
CA GLY A 64 5.47 21.87 13.89
C GLY A 64 5.04 20.55 14.51
N ILE A 65 4.69 19.55 13.71
CA ILE A 65 4.30 18.24 14.20
C ILE A 65 5.52 17.33 14.23
N GLU A 66 5.79 16.72 15.36
CA GLU A 66 6.91 15.81 15.51
C GLU A 66 6.45 14.37 15.34
N PHE A 67 7.27 13.59 14.66
CA PHE A 67 7.05 12.15 14.51
C PHE A 67 8.20 11.39 15.17
N PRO A 68 7.91 10.25 15.81
CA PRO A 68 8.98 9.34 16.20
C PRO A 68 9.77 8.92 14.95
N ALA A 69 11.05 8.68 15.13
CA ALA A 69 11.91 8.32 14.01
C ALA A 69 11.51 6.94 13.46
N VAL A 70 11.30 6.90 12.16
CA VAL A 70 11.04 5.64 11.44
C VAL A 70 12.04 5.58 10.30
N SER A 71 12.87 4.55 10.31
CA SER A 71 13.93 4.44 9.31
C SER A 71 13.35 4.18 7.92
N LYS A 72 14.10 4.62 6.91
CA LYS A 72 13.73 4.35 5.53
C LYS A 72 13.65 2.84 5.28
N SER A 73 14.56 2.07 5.87
CA SER A 73 14.55 0.62 5.70
C SER A 73 13.30 -0.02 6.30
N LEU A 74 12.82 0.49 7.43
CA LEU A 74 11.58 -0.02 8.01
C LEU A 74 10.39 0.31 7.12
N MET A 75 10.35 1.51 6.54
CA MET A 75 9.31 1.87 5.59
C MET A 75 9.30 0.91 4.40
N HIS A 76 10.47 0.57 3.88
CA HIS A 76 10.60 -0.41 2.80
C HIS A 76 10.01 -1.77 3.20
N MET A 77 10.31 -2.21 4.41
CA MET A 77 9.80 -3.49 4.90
C MET A 77 8.28 -3.49 4.98
N ILE A 78 7.73 -2.43 5.55
CA ILE A 78 6.28 -2.33 5.75
C ILE A 78 5.55 -2.29 4.41
N TYR A 79 5.98 -1.42 3.49
CA TYR A 79 5.31 -1.29 2.20
C TYR A 79 5.49 -2.53 1.33
N THR A 80 6.67 -3.15 1.38
CA THR A 80 6.88 -4.40 0.65
C THR A 80 5.90 -5.47 1.12
N GLY A 81 5.74 -5.59 2.43
CA GLY A 81 4.78 -6.53 3.00
C GLY A 81 3.35 -6.24 2.58
N PHE A 82 2.98 -4.95 2.56
CA PHE A 82 1.64 -4.55 2.16
C PHE A 82 1.35 -4.93 0.70
N PHE A 83 2.22 -4.54 -0.22
CA PHE A 83 1.99 -4.82 -1.64
C PHE A 83 2.08 -6.31 -1.96
N SER A 84 2.98 -7.01 -1.29
CA SER A 84 3.05 -8.46 -1.44
C SER A 84 1.76 -9.14 -0.97
N SER A 85 1.18 -8.63 0.12
CA SER A 85 -0.10 -9.15 0.62
C SER A 85 -1.24 -8.88 -0.34
N VAL A 86 -1.26 -7.68 -0.96
CA VAL A 86 -2.29 -7.36 -1.95
C VAL A 86 -2.27 -8.36 -3.10
N LEU A 87 -1.09 -8.80 -3.51
CA LEU A 87 -0.97 -9.74 -4.63
C LEU A 87 -1.39 -11.16 -4.29
N GLN A 88 -1.61 -11.45 -3.01
CA GLN A 88 -2.21 -12.73 -2.61
C GLN A 88 -3.58 -12.94 -3.23
N ILE A 89 -4.27 -11.87 -3.59
CA ILE A 89 -5.59 -12.01 -4.23
C ILE A 89 -5.49 -12.78 -5.54
N ILE A 90 -4.38 -12.63 -6.26
CA ILE A 90 -4.16 -13.35 -7.50
C ILE A 90 -3.69 -14.77 -7.21
N GLU A 91 -2.78 -14.93 -6.26
CA GLU A 91 -2.26 -16.25 -5.91
C GLU A 91 -3.34 -17.20 -5.43
N HIS A 92 -4.34 -16.66 -4.73
CA HIS A 92 -5.43 -17.46 -4.17
C HIS A 92 -6.71 -17.38 -4.99
N ASP A 93 -6.66 -16.78 -6.16
CA ASP A 93 -7.80 -16.67 -7.08
C ASP A 93 -9.06 -16.14 -6.40
N MET A 94 -8.90 -15.10 -5.59
CA MET A 94 -10.03 -14.47 -4.93
C MET A 94 -10.94 -13.80 -5.96
N ASP A 95 -12.25 -13.82 -5.71
CA ASP A 95 -13.14 -13.04 -6.55
C ASP A 95 -13.00 -11.55 -6.21
N ARG A 96 -13.45 -10.70 -7.13
CA ARG A 96 -13.25 -9.25 -7.02
C ARG A 96 -13.87 -8.66 -5.74
N GLU A 97 -15.05 -9.09 -5.38
CA GLU A 97 -15.75 -8.59 -4.19
C GLU A 97 -14.97 -8.93 -2.92
N THR A 98 -14.54 -10.18 -2.80
CA THR A 98 -13.76 -10.63 -1.65
C THR A 98 -12.43 -9.90 -1.58
N ALA A 99 -11.79 -9.70 -2.74
CA ALA A 99 -10.53 -8.99 -2.81
C ALA A 99 -10.67 -7.56 -2.30
N LYS A 100 -11.71 -6.85 -2.73
CA LYS A 100 -11.94 -5.47 -2.28
C LYS A 100 -12.15 -5.40 -0.78
N LYS A 101 -12.94 -6.32 -0.24
CA LYS A 101 -13.19 -6.36 1.20
C LYS A 101 -11.90 -6.62 1.98
N ASN A 102 -11.13 -7.60 1.55
CA ASN A 102 -9.89 -7.96 2.24
C ASN A 102 -8.84 -6.85 2.14
N VAL A 103 -8.72 -6.24 0.99
CA VAL A 103 -7.75 -5.15 0.83
C VAL A 103 -8.15 -3.93 1.63
N TYR A 104 -9.46 -3.65 1.72
CA TYR A 104 -9.94 -2.57 2.57
C TYR A 104 -9.54 -2.82 4.03
N GLN A 105 -9.75 -4.01 4.54
CA GLN A 105 -9.38 -4.36 5.92
C GLN A 105 -7.86 -4.34 6.12
N LEU A 106 -7.12 -4.81 5.12
CA LEU A 106 -5.66 -4.76 5.17
C LEU A 106 -5.17 -3.32 5.27
N ARG A 107 -5.79 -2.42 4.52
CA ARG A 107 -5.45 -1.01 4.56
C ARG A 107 -5.77 -0.41 5.93
N GLU A 108 -6.91 -0.79 6.52
CA GLU A 108 -7.25 -0.35 7.88
C GLU A 108 -6.22 -0.80 8.89
N PHE A 109 -5.78 -2.05 8.76
CA PHE A 109 -4.73 -2.60 9.61
C PHE A 109 -3.43 -1.80 9.46
N GLN A 110 -3.07 -1.52 8.23
CA GLN A 110 -1.86 -0.78 7.89
C GLN A 110 -1.93 0.65 8.45
N THR A 111 -3.06 1.31 8.25
CA THR A 111 -3.27 2.68 8.75
C THR A 111 -3.16 2.74 10.26
N GLY A 112 -3.79 1.79 10.95
CA GLY A 112 -3.69 1.71 12.41
C GLY A 112 -2.26 1.51 12.89
N GLY A 113 -1.50 0.72 12.16
CA GLY A 113 -0.09 0.52 12.47
C GLY A 113 0.71 1.80 12.33
N TRP A 114 0.49 2.55 11.24
CA TRP A 114 1.16 3.84 11.06
C TRP A 114 0.76 4.85 12.13
N GLU A 115 -0.53 4.91 12.49
CA GLU A 115 -0.98 5.80 13.55
C GLU A 115 -0.25 5.51 14.86
N ARG A 116 -0.10 4.24 15.16
CA ARG A 116 0.59 3.83 16.38
C ARG A 116 2.08 4.17 16.33
N LEU A 117 2.70 3.88 15.20
CA LEU A 117 4.13 4.07 15.02
C LEU A 117 4.51 5.55 15.04
N TRP A 118 3.70 6.41 14.44
CA TRP A 118 3.94 7.85 14.39
C TRP A 118 3.27 8.61 15.52
N ASN A 119 2.50 7.93 16.34
CA ASN A 119 1.78 8.52 17.46
C ASN A 119 0.87 9.67 17.02
N ILE A 120 0.13 9.45 15.95
CA ILE A 120 -0.83 10.41 15.40
C ILE A 120 -2.13 9.67 15.11
N LYS A 121 -3.14 10.42 14.72
CA LYS A 121 -4.40 9.86 14.27
C LYS A 121 -4.79 10.50 12.95
N PHE A 122 -5.03 9.67 11.94
CA PHE A 122 -5.47 10.18 10.64
C PHE A 122 -6.97 10.48 10.66
N PRO A 123 -7.42 11.50 9.90
CA PRO A 123 -8.85 11.77 9.78
C PRO A 123 -9.55 10.56 9.15
N ALA A 124 -10.80 10.34 9.55
CA ALA A 124 -11.60 9.31 8.91
C ALA A 124 -11.85 9.66 7.46
N GLU A 125 -11.83 8.66 6.60
CA GLU A 125 -12.14 8.84 5.18
C GLU A 125 -13.61 8.59 4.92
N ASP A 126 -14.16 9.35 3.99
CA ASP A 126 -15.50 9.10 3.48
C ASP A 126 -15.47 7.87 2.58
N LYS A 127 -16.48 7.06 2.68
CA LYS A 127 -16.57 5.84 1.88
C LYS A 127 -17.37 6.03 0.61
#